data_b5f35711dee332252a5a1e43503a6b08
#
_entry.id   b5f35711dee332252a5a1e43503a6b08
#
_cell.length_a   1.000
_cell.length_b   1.000
_cell.length_c   1.000
_cell.angle_alpha   90.00
_cell.angle_beta   90.00
_cell.angle_gamma   90.00
#
_symmetry.space_group_name_H-M   'P 1'
#
loop_
_entity.id
_entity.type
_entity.pdbx_description
1 polymer ?
#
loop_
_entity_poly.entity_id
_entity_poly.type
_entity_poly.pdbx_seq_one_letter_code
_entity_poly.pdbx_strand_id
1 'polypeptide(L)'
;MRFRRLLLAAWLLCTAPALAAARPPNILLIISDDHAWTDYGFMGHPYIRTPRLDRLAAESRWFPRGYVPASLCSPSLVSILTGRFPHEHRVTGNDPPLPAGLAGVARQRAPEFAAGRERLAAFVETLPTLSGRLHDAGHLTLQTGKWWLRDPRRFGFTHAMTHGDETRGGRHGDAGLTIGREGLQPVRDFLDEAAAADRPWFIWYAPFLPHDPHTPPERLLARHRELPPSIHVARYRAMVEWFDETVGELLAELDRRGQAADTLVAYVADNGWIQSPDSPRFAPRSKQSPYDGGLRTPILLRWPGRIAPARIEAPVSSVDLLPTLLRAAGLTP
;
A
#
# COMPACT_ATOMS: atom_id res chain seq x y z
N MET A 1 62.30 18.16 -58.56
CA MET A 1 61.94 18.26 -57.14
C MET A 1 60.44 18.20 -57.02
N ARG A 2 59.85 17.07 -56.53
CA ARG A 2 58.38 16.87 -56.29
C ARG A 2 58.10 16.84 -54.80
N PHE A 3 57.43 17.89 -54.30
CA PHE A 3 56.97 17.95 -52.94
C PHE A 3 55.68 17.05 -52.74
N ARG A 4 55.77 16.01 -51.94
CA ARG A 4 54.61 15.25 -51.45
C ARG A 4 54.03 15.92 -50.19
N ARG A 5 52.83 16.46 -50.32
CA ARG A 5 52.07 16.93 -49.18
C ARG A 5 51.39 15.72 -48.46
N LEU A 6 51.78 15.42 -47.20
CA LEU A 6 51.10 14.50 -46.31
C LEU A 6 49.91 15.26 -45.69
N LEU A 7 48.70 14.79 -45.96
CA LEU A 7 47.50 15.20 -45.27
C LEU A 7 47.32 14.26 -44.07
N LEU A 8 47.54 14.77 -42.85
CA LEU A 8 47.16 14.12 -41.59
C LEU A 8 45.65 14.36 -41.38
N ALA A 9 44.81 13.32 -41.52
CA ALA A 9 43.42 13.35 -41.12
C ALA A 9 43.35 13.08 -39.62
N ALA A 10 43.05 14.11 -38.83
CA ALA A 10 42.74 13.98 -37.41
C ALA A 10 41.31 13.44 -37.25
N TRP A 11 41.18 12.19 -36.82
CA TRP A 11 39.90 11.63 -36.39
C TRP A 11 39.54 12.18 -35.02
N LEU A 12 38.62 13.16 -34.95
CA LEU A 12 37.94 13.52 -33.70
C LEU A 12 36.98 12.38 -33.33
N LEU A 13 37.38 11.56 -32.39
CA LEU A 13 36.49 10.65 -31.68
C LEU A 13 35.52 11.48 -30.80
N CYS A 14 34.37 11.84 -31.36
CA CYS A 14 33.23 12.31 -30.55
C CYS A 14 32.72 11.13 -29.69
N THR A 15 33.24 11.01 -28.49
CA THR A 15 32.61 10.19 -27.45
C THR A 15 31.32 10.88 -27.03
N ALA A 16 30.20 10.48 -27.64
CA ALA A 16 28.90 10.86 -27.09
C ALA A 16 28.84 10.39 -25.64
N PRO A 17 28.47 11.25 -24.68
CA PRO A 17 28.26 10.78 -23.32
C PRO A 17 27.18 9.72 -23.38
N ALA A 18 27.51 8.50 -22.94
CA ALA A 18 26.51 7.47 -22.72
C ALA A 18 25.48 8.11 -21.77
N LEU A 19 24.24 8.29 -22.24
CA LEU A 19 23.13 8.65 -21.33
C LEU A 19 23.12 7.55 -20.27
N ALA A 20 23.56 7.90 -19.06
CA ALA A 20 23.42 7.00 -17.92
C ALA A 20 21.94 6.64 -17.85
N ALA A 21 21.63 5.35 -17.94
CA ALA A 21 20.26 4.87 -17.80
C ALA A 21 19.71 5.46 -16.49
N ALA A 22 18.59 6.17 -16.58
CA ALA A 22 17.99 6.79 -15.41
C ALA A 22 17.76 5.71 -14.35
N ARG A 23 18.22 5.97 -13.12
CA ARG A 23 18.02 5.05 -11.99
C ARG A 23 16.53 4.74 -11.86
N PRO A 24 16.13 3.46 -11.70
CA PRO A 24 14.74 3.11 -11.42
C PRO A 24 14.25 3.86 -10.17
N PRO A 25 13.00 4.34 -10.14
CA PRO A 25 12.48 5.07 -8.99
C PRO A 25 12.34 4.17 -7.77
N ASN A 26 12.39 4.77 -6.61
CA ASN A 26 11.84 4.17 -5.40
C ASN A 26 10.31 4.17 -5.49
N ILE A 27 9.67 3.18 -4.88
CA ILE A 27 8.21 3.06 -4.87
C ILE A 27 7.71 2.90 -3.45
N LEU A 28 6.84 3.81 -3.02
CA LEU A 28 6.12 3.74 -1.76
C LEU A 28 4.64 3.51 -2.04
N LEU A 29 4.13 2.34 -1.68
CA LEU A 29 2.71 2.02 -1.76
C LEU A 29 2.10 2.10 -0.36
N ILE A 30 1.26 3.10 -0.13
CA ILE A 30 0.55 3.34 1.12
C ILE A 30 -0.86 2.77 0.98
N ILE A 31 -1.23 1.88 1.91
CA ILE A 31 -2.54 1.23 1.91
C ILE A 31 -3.20 1.49 3.26
N SER A 32 -4.32 2.23 3.28
CA SER A 32 -5.14 2.32 4.48
C SER A 32 -6.07 1.11 4.59
N ASP A 33 -6.45 0.77 5.82
CA ASP A 33 -7.18 -0.43 6.16
C ASP A 33 -8.56 -0.09 6.72
N ASP A 34 -9.63 -0.49 6.02
CA ASP A 34 -11.01 -0.17 6.41
C ASP A 34 -11.28 1.35 6.43
N HIS A 35 -11.15 2.03 5.28
CA HIS A 35 -11.26 3.48 5.20
C HIS A 35 -12.35 3.91 4.20
N ALA A 36 -13.36 4.66 4.69
CA ALA A 36 -14.41 5.17 3.82
C ALA A 36 -13.87 6.22 2.84
N TRP A 37 -14.33 6.16 1.58
CA TRP A 37 -13.90 7.10 0.55
C TRP A 37 -14.28 8.56 0.83
N THR A 38 -15.23 8.80 1.73
CA THR A 38 -15.67 10.13 2.18
C THR A 38 -14.83 10.72 3.30
N ASP A 39 -14.02 9.92 4.00
CA ASP A 39 -13.49 10.26 5.32
C ASP A 39 -12.08 10.86 5.24
N TYR A 40 -11.95 11.85 4.34
CA TYR A 40 -10.74 12.65 4.13
C TYR A 40 -11.09 14.13 4.05
N GLY A 41 -10.19 15.02 4.49
CA GLY A 41 -10.34 16.47 4.34
C GLY A 41 -10.49 16.87 2.87
N PHE A 42 -9.63 16.36 1.97
CA PHE A 42 -9.70 16.65 0.52
C PHE A 42 -10.96 16.10 -0.18
N MET A 43 -11.71 15.19 0.47
CA MET A 43 -13.03 14.74 0.03
C MET A 43 -14.18 15.53 0.66
N GLY A 44 -13.87 16.50 1.54
CA GLY A 44 -14.83 17.42 2.14
C GLY A 44 -15.48 16.91 3.43
N HIS A 45 -14.86 15.96 4.15
CA HIS A 45 -15.41 15.48 5.44
C HIS A 45 -15.48 16.63 6.48
N PRO A 46 -16.62 16.87 7.14
CA PRO A 46 -16.79 18.06 7.99
C PRO A 46 -16.01 18.03 9.32
N TYR A 47 -15.67 16.85 9.82
CA TYR A 47 -15.07 16.69 11.15
C TYR A 47 -13.66 16.10 11.12
N ILE A 48 -13.38 15.15 10.20
CA ILE A 48 -12.09 14.49 10.09
C ILE A 48 -11.07 15.44 9.45
N ARG A 49 -9.88 15.51 10.05
CA ARG A 49 -8.79 16.34 9.55
C ARG A 49 -7.63 15.44 9.11
N THR A 50 -7.33 15.48 7.81
CA THR A 50 -6.25 14.70 7.21
C THR A 50 -5.23 15.59 6.48
N PRO A 51 -4.59 16.57 7.15
CA PRO A 51 -3.79 17.58 6.48
C PRO A 51 -2.59 17.01 5.71
N ARG A 52 -2.07 15.82 6.08
CA ARG A 52 -0.96 15.18 5.38
C ARG A 52 -1.45 14.47 4.12
N LEU A 53 -2.58 13.76 4.19
CA LEU A 53 -3.23 13.17 3.02
C LEU A 53 -3.80 14.25 2.09
N ASP A 54 -4.30 15.36 2.65
CA ASP A 54 -4.78 16.51 1.87
C ASP A 54 -3.62 17.12 1.06
N ARG A 55 -2.44 17.29 1.67
CA ARG A 55 -1.23 17.72 0.99
C ARG A 55 -0.81 16.70 -0.07
N LEU A 56 -0.80 15.40 0.26
CA LEU A 56 -0.47 14.33 -0.70
C LEU A 56 -1.42 14.38 -1.89
N ALA A 57 -2.73 14.55 -1.67
CA ALA A 57 -3.72 14.67 -2.74
C ALA A 57 -3.46 15.91 -3.62
N ALA A 58 -3.17 17.07 -3.01
CA ALA A 58 -2.86 18.31 -3.73
C ALA A 58 -1.59 18.20 -4.60
N GLU A 59 -0.62 17.37 -4.19
CA GLU A 59 0.62 17.11 -4.91
C GLU A 59 0.51 15.92 -5.89
N SER A 60 -0.65 15.25 -5.97
CA SER A 60 -0.86 14.02 -6.75
C SER A 60 -1.71 14.24 -7.99
N ARG A 61 -1.53 13.35 -8.97
CA ARG A 61 -2.64 12.99 -9.85
C ARG A 61 -3.55 12.05 -9.07
N TRP A 62 -4.78 12.47 -8.79
CA TRP A 62 -5.67 11.72 -7.93
C TRP A 62 -7.03 11.46 -8.55
N PHE A 63 -7.59 10.31 -8.21
CA PHE A 63 -8.80 9.75 -8.78
C PHE A 63 -9.83 9.56 -7.66
N PRO A 64 -10.82 10.47 -7.51
CA PRO A 64 -11.87 10.35 -6.50
C PRO A 64 -12.80 9.16 -6.75
N ARG A 65 -12.79 8.61 -7.96
CA ARG A 65 -13.56 7.45 -8.40
C ARG A 65 -12.64 6.24 -8.62
N GLY A 66 -11.76 5.97 -7.67
CA GLY A 66 -11.03 4.73 -7.58
C GLY A 66 -11.90 3.62 -6.99
N TYR A 67 -11.65 2.38 -7.36
CA TYR A 67 -12.38 1.21 -6.89
C TYR A 67 -11.44 0.05 -6.63
N VAL A 68 -11.71 -0.67 -5.53
CA VAL A 68 -11.09 -1.98 -5.28
C VAL A 68 -12.03 -3.09 -5.78
N PRO A 69 -11.51 -4.24 -6.25
CA PRO A 69 -12.36 -5.29 -6.83
C PRO A 69 -13.08 -6.16 -5.78
N ALA A 70 -12.78 -5.96 -4.50
CA ALA A 70 -13.43 -6.65 -3.39
C ALA A 70 -13.53 -5.75 -2.17
N SER A 71 -14.70 -5.75 -1.52
CA SER A 71 -14.95 -5.01 -0.27
C SER A 71 -14.48 -5.80 0.96
N LEU A 72 -13.33 -6.47 0.86
CA LEU A 72 -12.77 -7.31 1.92
C LEU A 72 -11.24 -7.37 1.80
N CYS A 73 -10.56 -7.31 2.92
CA CYS A 73 -9.12 -7.09 3.05
C CYS A 73 -8.26 -8.05 2.18
N SER A 74 -8.27 -9.36 2.47
CA SER A 74 -7.38 -10.31 1.80
C SER A 74 -7.58 -10.33 0.28
N PRO A 75 -8.80 -10.46 -0.28
CA PRO A 75 -9.03 -10.42 -1.72
C PRO A 75 -8.54 -9.11 -2.37
N SER A 76 -8.78 -7.97 -1.72
CA SER A 76 -8.37 -6.67 -2.24
C SER A 76 -6.86 -6.48 -2.21
N LEU A 77 -6.19 -6.82 -1.10
CA LEU A 77 -4.73 -6.76 -0.99
C LEU A 77 -4.02 -7.66 -2.00
N VAL A 78 -4.57 -8.86 -2.25
CA VAL A 78 -4.03 -9.76 -3.29
C VAL A 78 -4.25 -9.18 -4.68
N SER A 79 -5.38 -8.52 -4.93
CA SER A 79 -5.61 -7.82 -6.21
C SER A 79 -4.62 -6.66 -6.43
N ILE A 80 -4.31 -5.89 -5.39
CA ILE A 80 -3.30 -4.82 -5.45
C ILE A 80 -1.91 -5.42 -5.72
N LEU A 81 -1.58 -6.54 -5.07
CA LEU A 81 -0.29 -7.21 -5.20
C LEU A 81 -0.08 -7.83 -6.59
N THR A 82 -1.13 -8.39 -7.20
CA THR A 82 -1.04 -9.20 -8.42
C THR A 82 -1.57 -8.51 -9.68
N GLY A 83 -2.30 -7.39 -9.54
CA GLY A 83 -3.01 -6.76 -10.66
C GLY A 83 -4.13 -7.63 -11.24
N ARG A 84 -4.65 -8.59 -10.46
CA ARG A 84 -5.69 -9.55 -10.88
C ARG A 84 -6.95 -9.38 -10.07
N PHE A 85 -8.08 -9.77 -10.68
CA PHE A 85 -9.35 -9.83 -9.97
C PHE A 85 -9.45 -11.06 -9.06
N PRO A 86 -10.31 -11.05 -8.00
CA PRO A 86 -10.43 -12.18 -7.07
C PRO A 86 -10.75 -13.53 -7.72
N HIS A 87 -11.50 -13.55 -8.81
CA HIS A 87 -11.79 -14.79 -9.53
C HIS A 87 -10.57 -15.36 -10.28
N GLU A 88 -9.58 -14.53 -10.63
CA GLU A 88 -8.36 -14.95 -11.29
C GLU A 88 -7.32 -15.45 -10.26
N HIS A 89 -7.07 -14.69 -9.18
CA HIS A 89 -6.12 -15.10 -8.13
C HIS A 89 -6.72 -16.05 -7.09
N ARG A 90 -8.02 -16.32 -7.12
CA ARG A 90 -8.75 -17.34 -6.34
C ARG A 90 -8.78 -17.10 -4.82
N VAL A 91 -8.34 -15.95 -4.34
CA VAL A 91 -8.47 -15.53 -2.95
C VAL A 91 -9.73 -14.67 -2.85
N THR A 92 -10.85 -15.26 -2.40
CA THR A 92 -12.16 -14.62 -2.39
C THR A 92 -12.67 -14.28 -0.99
N GLY A 93 -11.90 -14.60 0.05
CA GLY A 93 -12.23 -14.34 1.45
C GLY A 93 -10.97 -14.11 2.29
N ASN A 94 -11.15 -13.59 3.50
CA ASN A 94 -10.03 -13.38 4.44
C ASN A 94 -9.51 -14.72 4.99
N ASP A 95 -10.39 -15.67 5.17
CA ASP A 95 -10.06 -17.02 5.64
C ASP A 95 -10.47 -18.06 4.60
N PRO A 96 -9.82 -19.22 4.60
CA PRO A 96 -10.25 -20.32 3.76
C PRO A 96 -11.65 -20.81 4.17
N PRO A 97 -12.45 -21.34 3.24
CA PRO A 97 -13.68 -22.04 3.57
C PRO A 97 -13.36 -23.24 4.47
N LEU A 98 -14.14 -23.41 5.54
CA LEU A 98 -13.98 -24.49 6.51
C LEU A 98 -15.28 -25.27 6.68
N PRO A 99 -15.19 -26.52 7.18
CA PRO A 99 -16.37 -27.31 7.56
C PRO A 99 -17.29 -26.54 8.51
N ALA A 100 -18.59 -26.80 8.39
CA ALA A 100 -19.59 -26.24 9.28
C ALA A 100 -19.30 -26.61 10.74
N GLY A 101 -19.65 -25.71 11.67
CA GLY A 101 -19.53 -25.94 13.13
C GLY A 101 -18.22 -25.45 13.75
N LEU A 102 -17.22 -25.05 12.97
CA LEU A 102 -16.00 -24.44 13.52
C LEU A 102 -16.12 -22.91 13.59
N ALA A 103 -15.95 -22.36 14.80
CA ALA A 103 -16.01 -20.91 15.03
C ALA A 103 -14.89 -20.43 15.98
N GLY A 104 -14.61 -19.12 15.96
CA GLY A 104 -13.66 -18.47 16.88
C GLY A 104 -12.26 -19.09 16.87
N VAL A 105 -11.68 -19.29 18.06
CA VAL A 105 -10.31 -19.82 18.23
C VAL A 105 -10.20 -21.28 17.77
N ALA A 106 -11.26 -22.10 17.98
CA ALA A 106 -11.27 -23.48 17.52
C ALA A 106 -11.12 -23.58 15.99
N ARG A 107 -11.74 -22.66 15.26
CA ARG A 107 -11.60 -22.54 13.81
C ARG A 107 -10.14 -22.31 13.40
N GLN A 108 -9.45 -21.37 14.03
CA GLN A 108 -8.07 -21.02 13.70
C GLN A 108 -7.05 -22.11 14.04
N ARG A 109 -7.39 -22.97 15.02
CA ARG A 109 -6.54 -24.10 15.44
C ARG A 109 -6.79 -25.39 14.65
N ALA A 110 -7.82 -25.43 13.81
CA ALA A 110 -8.13 -26.61 13.02
C ALA A 110 -7.03 -26.83 11.96
N PRO A 111 -6.58 -28.09 11.75
CA PRO A 111 -5.60 -28.40 10.68
C PRO A 111 -6.07 -27.99 9.29
N GLU A 112 -7.37 -28.06 9.04
CA GLU A 112 -8.01 -27.63 7.80
C GLU A 112 -7.86 -26.14 7.57
N PHE A 113 -7.79 -25.32 8.62
CA PHE A 113 -7.53 -23.90 8.52
C PHE A 113 -6.12 -23.64 7.99
N ALA A 114 -5.11 -24.26 8.60
CA ALA A 114 -3.71 -24.14 8.17
C ALA A 114 -3.53 -24.63 6.72
N ALA A 115 -4.12 -25.79 6.38
CA ALA A 115 -4.08 -26.32 5.03
C ALA A 115 -4.81 -25.42 4.03
N GLY A 116 -5.93 -24.82 4.44
CA GLY A 116 -6.67 -23.86 3.62
C GLY A 116 -5.90 -22.58 3.36
N ARG A 117 -5.21 -22.04 4.38
CA ARG A 117 -4.32 -20.87 4.25
C ARG A 117 -3.16 -21.16 3.31
N GLU A 118 -2.57 -22.35 3.39
CA GLU A 118 -1.51 -22.78 2.48
C GLU A 118 -2.02 -22.82 1.02
N ARG A 119 -3.21 -23.37 0.79
CA ARG A 119 -3.82 -23.36 -0.56
C ARG A 119 -4.05 -21.95 -1.10
N LEU A 120 -4.49 -21.00 -0.25
CA LEU A 120 -4.67 -19.60 -0.68
C LEU A 120 -3.33 -18.97 -1.06
N ALA A 121 -2.26 -19.23 -0.30
CA ALA A 121 -0.92 -18.77 -0.63
C ALA A 121 -0.42 -19.39 -1.95
N ALA A 122 -0.58 -20.70 -2.13
CA ALA A 122 -0.16 -21.43 -3.32
C ALA A 122 -0.83 -20.92 -4.62
N PHE A 123 -2.07 -20.44 -4.55
CA PHE A 123 -2.71 -19.83 -5.72
C PHE A 123 -1.98 -18.56 -6.17
N VAL A 124 -1.51 -17.76 -5.22
CA VAL A 124 -0.85 -16.48 -5.51
C VAL A 124 0.61 -16.67 -5.90
N GLU A 125 1.30 -17.69 -5.39
CA GLU A 125 2.69 -18.02 -5.75
C GLU A 125 2.87 -18.35 -7.24
N THR A 126 1.81 -18.78 -7.91
CA THR A 126 1.83 -19.05 -9.35
C THR A 126 1.70 -17.78 -10.21
N LEU A 127 1.46 -16.63 -9.59
CA LEU A 127 1.20 -15.37 -10.27
C LEU A 127 2.39 -14.41 -10.11
N PRO A 128 2.65 -13.56 -11.11
CA PRO A 128 3.58 -12.45 -10.92
C PRO A 128 3.01 -11.49 -9.86
N THR A 129 3.86 -11.08 -8.92
CA THR A 129 3.53 -10.11 -7.88
C THR A 129 4.30 -8.81 -8.09
N LEU A 130 3.77 -7.68 -7.63
CA LEU A 130 4.45 -6.39 -7.71
C LEU A 130 5.82 -6.45 -7.00
N SER A 131 5.87 -7.01 -5.79
CA SER A 131 7.11 -7.19 -5.02
C SER A 131 8.11 -8.09 -5.74
N GLY A 132 7.67 -9.23 -6.29
CA GLY A 132 8.53 -10.16 -7.02
C GLY A 132 9.13 -9.52 -8.30
N ARG A 133 8.29 -8.86 -9.10
CA ARG A 133 8.76 -8.18 -10.33
C ARG A 133 9.75 -7.05 -10.03
N LEU A 134 9.54 -6.29 -8.97
CA LEU A 134 10.46 -5.23 -8.54
C LEU A 134 11.76 -5.83 -7.95
N HIS A 135 11.64 -6.91 -7.16
CA HIS A 135 12.81 -7.64 -6.65
C HIS A 135 13.71 -8.15 -7.79
N ASP A 136 13.12 -8.82 -8.79
CA ASP A 136 13.82 -9.35 -9.97
C ASP A 136 14.50 -8.24 -10.77
N ALA A 137 13.95 -7.02 -10.72
CA ALA A 137 14.53 -5.83 -11.34
C ALA A 137 15.57 -5.11 -10.45
N GLY A 138 15.95 -5.68 -9.32
CA GLY A 138 17.02 -5.18 -8.47
C GLY A 138 16.58 -4.31 -7.29
N HIS A 139 15.29 -4.09 -7.06
CA HIS A 139 14.82 -3.37 -5.88
C HIS A 139 15.01 -4.20 -4.60
N LEU A 140 15.35 -3.54 -3.49
CA LEU A 140 15.05 -4.08 -2.17
C LEU A 140 13.56 -3.87 -1.89
N THR A 141 12.92 -4.84 -1.23
CA THR A 141 11.46 -4.81 -1.05
C THR A 141 11.10 -5.09 0.39
N LEU A 142 10.31 -4.21 1.01
CA LEU A 142 9.89 -4.31 2.41
C LEU A 142 8.36 -4.46 2.52
N GLN A 143 7.91 -5.52 3.21
CA GLN A 143 6.54 -5.65 3.66
C GLN A 143 6.40 -5.13 5.10
N THR A 144 5.45 -4.23 5.32
CA THR A 144 5.03 -3.79 6.66
C THR A 144 3.52 -3.86 6.80
N GLY A 145 3.04 -3.96 8.03
CA GLY A 145 1.61 -3.88 8.32
C GLY A 145 0.85 -5.16 7.99
N LYS A 146 -0.35 -4.95 7.51
CA LYS A 146 -1.32 -6.02 7.26
C LYS A 146 -0.90 -6.93 6.12
N TRP A 147 -1.01 -8.23 6.36
CA TRP A 147 -0.65 -9.27 5.39
C TRP A 147 -1.41 -10.57 5.67
N TRP A 148 -2.07 -11.14 4.66
CA TRP A 148 -2.93 -12.31 4.82
C TRP A 148 -2.34 -13.62 4.29
N LEU A 149 -1.36 -13.52 3.40
CA LEU A 149 -0.71 -14.68 2.79
C LEU A 149 0.54 -15.04 3.61
N ARG A 150 0.70 -16.20 4.12
CA ARG A 150 1.88 -16.78 4.79
C ARG A 150 3.12 -15.84 4.85
N ASP A 151 4.34 -16.34 4.83
CA ASP A 151 5.54 -15.51 4.82
C ASP A 151 5.59 -14.62 3.55
N PRO A 152 5.67 -13.29 3.66
CA PRO A 152 5.77 -12.38 2.53
C PRO A 152 6.97 -12.63 1.60
N ARG A 153 8.03 -13.25 2.12
CA ARG A 153 9.21 -13.57 1.31
C ARG A 153 8.91 -14.53 0.17
N ARG A 154 7.89 -15.35 0.31
CA ARG A 154 7.38 -16.24 -0.76
C ARG A 154 6.83 -15.45 -1.96
N PHE A 155 6.55 -14.16 -1.80
CA PHE A 155 5.96 -13.28 -2.80
C PHE A 155 6.92 -12.18 -3.26
N GLY A 156 8.23 -12.36 -3.04
CA GLY A 156 9.27 -11.46 -3.55
C GLY A 156 9.62 -10.29 -2.63
N PHE A 157 9.22 -10.33 -1.35
CA PHE A 157 9.74 -9.38 -0.37
C PHE A 157 11.10 -9.85 0.15
N THR A 158 12.10 -8.96 0.12
CA THR A 158 13.42 -9.22 0.72
C THR A 158 13.39 -9.07 2.23
N HIS A 159 12.56 -8.13 2.71
CA HIS A 159 12.35 -7.82 4.13
C HIS A 159 10.87 -7.90 4.47
N ALA A 160 10.55 -8.40 5.64
CA ALA A 160 9.17 -8.51 6.09
C ALA A 160 9.11 -8.37 7.62
N MET A 161 8.17 -7.54 8.10
CA MET A 161 7.81 -7.47 9.51
C MET A 161 6.95 -8.67 9.94
N THR A 162 6.17 -9.20 9.01
CA THR A 162 5.25 -10.32 9.22
C THR A 162 5.96 -11.66 8.97
N HIS A 163 5.72 -12.67 9.81
CA HIS A 163 6.17 -14.05 9.58
C HIS A 163 5.08 -14.96 9.00
N GLY A 164 3.80 -14.55 9.08
CA GLY A 164 2.65 -15.23 8.49
C GLY A 164 2.28 -16.58 9.12
N ASP A 165 2.81 -16.90 10.30
CA ASP A 165 2.52 -18.12 11.05
C ASP A 165 1.34 -17.88 12.00
N GLU A 166 0.19 -18.43 11.67
CA GLU A 166 -1.04 -18.27 12.45
C GLU A 166 -0.97 -18.88 13.86
N THR A 167 -0.10 -19.88 14.10
CA THR A 167 0.08 -20.45 15.42
C THR A 167 0.77 -19.50 16.40
N ARG A 168 1.46 -18.48 15.85
CA ARG A 168 2.13 -17.42 16.58
C ARG A 168 1.47 -16.04 16.38
N GLY A 169 0.18 -16.01 16.01
CA GLY A 169 -0.56 -14.75 15.82
C GLY A 169 -0.50 -14.16 14.41
N GLY A 170 0.18 -14.82 13.47
CA GLY A 170 0.40 -14.32 12.10
C GLY A 170 -0.76 -14.52 11.13
N ARG A 171 -2.02 -14.43 11.59
CA ARG A 171 -3.17 -14.57 10.70
C ARG A 171 -3.27 -13.45 9.66
N HIS A 172 -3.02 -12.21 10.05
CA HIS A 172 -3.20 -11.04 9.19
C HIS A 172 -2.18 -9.92 9.39
N GLY A 173 -1.00 -10.23 9.95
CA GLY A 173 0.09 -9.28 10.02
C GLY A 173 1.05 -9.37 11.22
N ASP A 174 0.74 -10.12 12.27
CA ASP A 174 1.56 -10.29 13.49
C ASP A 174 2.33 -9.01 13.92
N ALA A 175 3.67 -9.05 14.02
CA ALA A 175 4.49 -7.88 14.36
C ALA A 175 4.33 -6.71 13.38
N GLY A 176 3.95 -6.97 12.12
CA GLY A 176 3.68 -5.92 11.14
C GLY A 176 2.58 -4.95 11.55
N LEU A 177 1.62 -5.40 12.38
CA LEU A 177 0.49 -4.57 12.81
C LEU A 177 0.89 -3.39 13.72
N THR A 178 2.12 -3.39 14.25
CA THR A 178 2.63 -2.30 15.10
C THR A 178 3.10 -1.09 14.29
N ILE A 179 3.39 -1.26 12.98
CA ILE A 179 3.90 -0.16 12.15
C ILE A 179 2.93 1.03 12.15
N GLY A 180 3.46 2.22 12.30
CA GLY A 180 2.69 3.46 12.40
C GLY A 180 1.98 3.66 13.75
N ARG A 181 1.74 2.59 14.51
CA ARG A 181 1.21 2.66 15.89
C ARG A 181 2.35 2.85 16.91
N GLU A 182 3.48 2.19 16.69
CA GLU A 182 4.68 2.21 17.55
C GLU A 182 5.87 2.89 16.83
N GLY A 183 5.60 3.66 15.77
CA GLY A 183 6.60 4.41 15.00
C GLY A 183 7.01 3.72 13.70
N LEU A 184 8.11 4.22 13.09
CA LEU A 184 8.57 3.84 11.76
C LEU A 184 9.98 3.23 11.76
N GLN A 185 10.49 2.76 12.90
CA GLN A 185 11.88 2.28 12.98
C GLN A 185 12.21 1.19 11.93
N PRO A 186 11.37 0.16 11.70
CA PRO A 186 11.64 -0.84 10.67
C PRO A 186 11.76 -0.27 9.25
N VAL A 187 11.01 0.81 8.95
CA VAL A 187 11.13 1.51 7.66
C VAL A 187 12.44 2.27 7.58
N ARG A 188 12.86 2.95 8.67
CA ARG A 188 14.12 3.70 8.71
C ARG A 188 15.32 2.79 8.52
N ASP A 189 15.36 1.67 9.24
CA ASP A 189 16.43 0.67 9.15
C ASP A 189 16.55 0.10 7.72
N PHE A 190 15.41 -0.21 7.09
CA PHE A 190 15.36 -0.65 5.71
C PHE A 190 15.84 0.41 4.71
N LEU A 191 15.47 1.67 4.89
CA LEU A 191 15.92 2.77 4.05
C LEU A 191 17.43 3.03 4.20
N ASP A 192 18.00 2.84 5.39
CA ASP A 192 19.44 2.92 5.63
C ASP A 192 20.18 1.80 4.90
N GLU A 193 19.67 0.58 4.95
CA GLU A 193 20.22 -0.57 4.21
C GLU A 193 20.15 -0.35 2.69
N ALA A 194 19.01 0.13 2.18
CA ALA A 194 18.85 0.41 0.76
C ALA A 194 19.81 1.50 0.26
N ALA A 195 20.04 2.53 1.08
CA ALA A 195 21.01 3.58 0.79
C ALA A 195 22.45 3.06 0.81
N ALA A 196 22.83 2.24 1.79
CA ALA A 196 24.16 1.63 1.89
C ALA A 196 24.44 0.66 0.73
N ALA A 197 23.41 -0.02 0.23
CA ALA A 197 23.50 -0.93 -0.91
C ALA A 197 23.43 -0.21 -2.28
N ASP A 198 23.18 1.08 -2.30
CA ASP A 198 22.90 1.90 -3.51
C ASP A 198 21.83 1.26 -4.42
N ARG A 199 20.76 0.75 -3.82
CA ARG A 199 19.67 0.06 -4.52
C ARG A 199 18.37 0.86 -4.46
N PRO A 200 17.56 0.85 -5.54
CA PRO A 200 16.18 1.32 -5.47
C PRO A 200 15.38 0.40 -4.55
N TRP A 201 14.28 0.91 -4.00
CA TRP A 201 13.48 0.16 -3.05
C TRP A 201 11.98 0.25 -3.32
N PHE A 202 11.25 -0.76 -2.83
CA PHE A 202 9.80 -0.81 -2.77
C PHE A 202 9.36 -1.04 -1.31
N ILE A 203 8.46 -0.21 -0.82
CA ILE A 203 7.83 -0.37 0.49
C ILE A 203 6.33 -0.56 0.31
N TRP A 204 5.82 -1.68 0.83
CA TRP A 204 4.42 -1.95 1.07
C TRP A 204 4.10 -1.46 2.49
N TYR A 205 3.51 -0.27 2.61
CA TYR A 205 3.14 0.35 3.87
C TYR A 205 1.65 0.22 4.11
N ALA A 206 1.24 -0.80 4.87
CA ALA A 206 -0.15 -1.14 5.15
C ALA A 206 -0.42 -1.19 6.67
N PRO A 207 -0.32 -0.05 7.40
CA PRO A 207 -0.56 -0.02 8.83
C PRO A 207 -1.97 -0.48 9.15
N PHE A 208 -2.16 -1.07 10.34
CA PHE A 208 -3.47 -1.52 10.81
C PHE A 208 -4.30 -0.33 11.31
N LEU A 209 -4.51 0.63 10.41
CA LEU A 209 -5.19 1.90 10.62
C LEU A 209 -6.02 2.27 9.37
N PRO A 210 -7.26 2.74 9.54
CA PRO A 210 -8.03 2.92 10.79
C PRO A 210 -8.79 1.68 11.28
N HIS A 211 -8.43 0.47 10.91
CA HIS A 211 -9.10 -0.81 11.22
C HIS A 211 -9.48 -0.98 12.70
N ASP A 212 -10.58 -1.66 12.97
CA ASP A 212 -10.98 -2.06 14.33
C ASP A 212 -10.01 -3.10 14.95
N PRO A 213 -9.88 -3.15 16.29
CA PRO A 213 -10.56 -2.34 17.30
C PRO A 213 -10.07 -0.88 17.29
N HIS A 214 -11.04 0.04 17.36
CA HIS A 214 -10.72 1.47 17.36
C HIS A 214 -10.21 1.91 18.73
N THR A 215 -8.90 1.95 18.87
CA THR A 215 -8.15 2.32 20.09
C THR A 215 -7.23 3.51 19.82
N PRO A 216 -7.77 4.67 19.44
CA PRO A 216 -6.96 5.83 19.12
C PRO A 216 -6.29 6.40 20.38
N PRO A 217 -5.16 7.13 20.23
CA PRO A 217 -4.60 7.93 21.31
C PRO A 217 -5.62 8.93 21.85
N GLU A 218 -5.65 9.13 23.17
CA GLU A 218 -6.65 10.01 23.83
C GLU A 218 -6.60 11.44 23.26
N ARG A 219 -5.43 11.97 22.93
CA ARG A 219 -5.28 13.31 22.34
C ARG A 219 -6.04 13.50 21.03
N LEU A 220 -6.25 12.43 20.26
CA LEU A 220 -7.05 12.44 19.02
C LEU A 220 -8.53 12.19 19.34
N LEU A 221 -8.83 11.25 20.22
CA LEU A 221 -10.20 10.96 20.62
C LEU A 221 -10.89 12.18 21.24
N ALA A 222 -10.19 12.95 22.07
CA ALA A 222 -10.72 14.15 22.73
C ALA A 222 -11.30 15.17 21.74
N ARG A 223 -10.80 15.23 20.49
CA ARG A 223 -11.30 16.15 19.46
C ARG A 223 -12.68 15.75 18.92
N HIS A 224 -13.05 14.47 19.05
CA HIS A 224 -14.24 13.88 18.45
C HIS A 224 -15.25 13.40 19.46
N ARG A 225 -14.88 13.27 20.73
CA ARG A 225 -15.70 12.64 21.79
C ARG A 225 -17.08 13.23 21.92
N GLU A 226 -17.16 14.57 21.85
CA GLU A 226 -18.41 15.32 21.98
C GLU A 226 -19.12 15.57 20.64
N LEU A 227 -18.55 15.12 19.53
CA LEU A 227 -19.14 15.30 18.22
C LEU A 227 -20.13 14.16 17.91
N PRO A 228 -21.31 14.47 17.31
CA PRO A 228 -22.25 13.45 16.91
C PRO A 228 -21.67 12.52 15.83
N PRO A 229 -22.22 11.31 15.63
CA PRO A 229 -23.42 10.81 16.30
C PRO A 229 -23.11 9.95 17.55
N SER A 230 -21.90 9.44 17.76
CA SER A 230 -21.61 8.53 18.88
C SER A 230 -20.12 8.37 19.17
N ILE A 231 -19.82 7.73 20.32
CA ILE A 231 -18.43 7.36 20.71
C ILE A 231 -17.78 6.38 19.71
N HIS A 232 -18.56 5.51 19.06
CA HIS A 232 -18.04 4.58 18.06
C HIS A 232 -17.51 5.34 16.85
N VAL A 233 -18.28 6.33 16.37
CA VAL A 233 -17.87 7.21 15.27
C VAL A 233 -16.71 8.13 15.67
N ALA A 234 -16.72 8.65 16.91
CA ALA A 234 -15.63 9.47 17.43
C ALA A 234 -14.29 8.70 17.45
N ARG A 235 -14.31 7.45 17.91
CA ARG A 235 -13.11 6.59 17.91
C ARG A 235 -12.60 6.32 16.49
N TYR A 236 -13.50 5.97 15.59
CA TYR A 236 -13.10 5.73 14.17
C TYR A 236 -12.50 6.99 13.54
N ARG A 237 -13.12 8.15 13.70
CA ARG A 237 -12.58 9.43 13.20
C ARG A 237 -11.17 9.70 13.74
N ALA A 238 -10.95 9.45 15.02
CA ALA A 238 -9.64 9.60 15.64
C ALA A 238 -8.60 8.59 15.09
N MET A 239 -9.02 7.38 14.72
CA MET A 239 -8.14 6.41 14.04
C MET A 239 -7.76 6.88 12.64
N VAL A 240 -8.66 7.51 11.89
CA VAL A 240 -8.35 8.11 10.58
C VAL A 240 -7.33 9.24 10.71
N GLU A 241 -7.49 10.12 11.71
CA GLU A 241 -6.50 11.16 11.98
C GLU A 241 -5.14 10.59 12.42
N TRP A 242 -5.14 9.46 13.16
CA TRP A 242 -3.90 8.77 13.51
C TRP A 242 -3.20 8.18 12.28
N PHE A 243 -3.98 7.61 11.34
CA PHE A 243 -3.43 7.18 10.06
C PHE A 243 -2.80 8.35 9.28
N ASP A 244 -3.45 9.49 9.22
CA ASP A 244 -2.91 10.70 8.59
C ASP A 244 -1.56 11.13 9.21
N GLU A 245 -1.44 11.08 10.54
CA GLU A 245 -0.20 11.40 11.24
C GLU A 245 0.96 10.47 10.82
N THR A 246 0.71 9.15 10.80
CA THR A 246 1.76 8.18 10.43
C THR A 246 2.16 8.30 8.95
N VAL A 247 1.23 8.63 8.05
CA VAL A 247 1.56 8.96 6.66
C VAL A 247 2.41 10.21 6.58
N GLY A 248 2.09 11.23 7.39
CA GLY A 248 2.90 12.45 7.48
C GLY A 248 4.34 12.19 7.93
N GLU A 249 4.54 11.36 8.94
CA GLU A 249 5.87 10.95 9.41
C GLU A 249 6.65 10.20 8.32
N LEU A 250 5.98 9.31 7.59
CA LEU A 250 6.59 8.55 6.50
C LEU A 250 7.03 9.44 5.33
N LEU A 251 6.19 10.40 4.92
CA LEU A 251 6.54 11.35 3.86
C LEU A 251 7.66 12.31 4.30
N ALA A 252 7.65 12.76 5.56
CA ALA A 252 8.72 13.58 6.13
C ALA A 252 10.06 12.82 6.19
N GLU A 253 10.03 11.49 6.33
CA GLU A 253 11.23 10.66 6.25
C GLU A 253 11.87 10.74 4.87
N LEU A 254 11.07 10.67 3.80
CA LEU A 254 11.54 10.82 2.41
C LEU A 254 12.13 12.22 2.17
N ASP A 255 11.46 13.25 2.68
CA ASP A 255 11.93 14.64 2.56
C ASP A 255 13.30 14.81 3.25
N ARG A 256 13.46 14.31 4.50
CA ARG A 256 14.73 14.38 5.26
C ARG A 256 15.88 13.63 4.57
N ARG A 257 15.60 12.56 3.84
CA ARG A 257 16.57 11.78 3.07
C ARG A 257 16.86 12.37 1.69
N GLY A 258 16.15 13.41 1.26
CA GLY A 258 16.26 13.96 -0.09
C GLY A 258 15.75 13.02 -1.17
N GLN A 259 14.92 12.03 -0.82
CA GLN A 259 14.44 10.98 -1.74
C GLN A 259 13.06 11.26 -2.33
N ALA A 260 12.40 12.37 -1.96
CA ALA A 260 11.03 12.66 -2.38
C ALA A 260 10.87 12.78 -3.90
N ALA A 261 11.85 13.34 -4.62
CA ALA A 261 11.82 13.50 -6.08
C ALA A 261 12.04 12.16 -6.82
N ASP A 262 12.79 11.24 -6.21
CA ASP A 262 13.12 9.94 -6.80
C ASP A 262 12.12 8.84 -6.38
N THR A 263 11.06 9.20 -5.64
CA THR A 263 10.07 8.26 -5.12
C THR A 263 8.70 8.48 -5.74
N LEU A 264 8.17 7.44 -6.38
CA LEU A 264 6.76 7.36 -6.74
C LEU A 264 5.96 6.88 -5.52
N VAL A 265 5.11 7.75 -5.00
CA VAL A 265 4.18 7.44 -3.92
C VAL A 265 2.81 7.12 -4.51
N ALA A 266 2.29 5.93 -4.22
CA ALA A 266 0.93 5.52 -4.54
C ALA A 266 0.13 5.34 -3.25
N TYR A 267 -1.12 5.76 -3.25
CA TYR A 267 -2.06 5.61 -2.13
C TYR A 267 -3.35 4.95 -2.58
N VAL A 268 -3.89 4.05 -1.75
CA VAL A 268 -5.20 3.40 -1.92
C VAL A 268 -5.72 2.91 -0.56
N ALA A 269 -7.04 2.78 -0.37
CA ALA A 269 -7.59 1.99 0.74
C ALA A 269 -7.82 0.54 0.27
N ASP A 270 -7.64 -0.44 1.17
CA ASP A 270 -7.86 -1.86 0.84
C ASP A 270 -9.34 -2.18 0.61
N ASN A 271 -10.22 -1.59 1.39
CA ASN A 271 -11.67 -1.59 1.21
C ASN A 271 -12.32 -0.44 1.99
N GLY A 272 -13.57 -0.15 1.65
CA GLY A 272 -14.33 0.87 2.34
C GLY A 272 -14.87 0.39 3.69
N TRP A 273 -15.16 1.37 4.57
CA TRP A 273 -15.73 1.19 5.90
C TRP A 273 -16.59 2.40 6.26
N ILE A 274 -17.87 2.20 6.46
CA ILE A 274 -18.73 3.22 7.06
C ILE A 274 -18.96 2.83 8.51
N GLN A 275 -18.51 3.63 9.45
CA GLN A 275 -18.66 3.33 10.87
C GLN A 275 -20.13 3.37 11.31
N SER A 276 -20.63 2.29 11.91
CA SER A 276 -21.94 2.29 12.52
C SER A 276 -21.96 3.24 13.74
N PRO A 277 -23.01 4.06 13.89
CA PRO A 277 -23.17 4.87 15.09
C PRO A 277 -23.55 4.02 16.33
N ASP A 278 -24.14 2.86 16.12
CA ASP A 278 -24.76 2.05 17.19
C ASP A 278 -23.85 0.94 17.72
N SER A 279 -22.72 0.70 17.06
CA SER A 279 -21.82 -0.41 17.40
C SER A 279 -20.39 -0.14 16.93
N PRO A 280 -19.38 -0.88 17.45
CA PRO A 280 -18.00 -0.76 16.97
C PRO A 280 -17.78 -1.41 15.57
N ARG A 281 -18.84 -1.83 14.89
CA ARG A 281 -18.76 -2.47 13.57
C ARG A 281 -19.13 -1.50 12.44
N PHE A 282 -19.00 -1.97 11.22
CA PHE A 282 -19.41 -1.22 10.04
C PHE A 282 -20.93 -1.23 9.82
N ALA A 283 -21.43 -0.16 9.21
CA ALA A 283 -22.82 0.01 8.82
C ALA A 283 -23.18 -0.84 7.58
N PRO A 284 -24.46 -1.05 7.27
CA PRO A 284 -24.91 -1.63 6.01
C PRO A 284 -24.38 -0.88 4.78
N ARG A 285 -24.25 -1.57 3.64
CA ARG A 285 -23.72 -1.04 2.38
C ARG A 285 -22.29 -0.50 2.46
N SER A 286 -21.53 -1.02 3.38
CA SER A 286 -20.15 -0.72 3.67
C SER A 286 -19.27 -1.93 3.38
N LYS A 287 -18.25 -2.23 4.22
CA LYS A 287 -17.43 -3.46 4.13
C LYS A 287 -18.30 -4.70 3.88
N GLN A 288 -17.80 -5.67 3.10
CA GLN A 288 -18.49 -6.89 2.68
C GLN A 288 -19.75 -6.64 1.83
N SER A 289 -19.80 -5.53 1.12
CA SER A 289 -20.91 -5.21 0.22
C SER A 289 -20.41 -4.68 -1.13
N PRO A 290 -21.20 -4.85 -2.23
CA PRO A 290 -20.82 -4.39 -3.56
C PRO A 290 -21.16 -2.91 -3.80
N TYR A 291 -21.41 -2.13 -2.75
CA TYR A 291 -21.72 -0.71 -2.85
C TYR A 291 -20.47 0.17 -2.75
N ASP A 292 -20.59 1.44 -3.16
CA ASP A 292 -19.50 2.43 -3.03
C ASP A 292 -18.91 2.50 -1.63
N GLY A 293 -19.73 2.34 -0.59
CA GLY A 293 -19.26 2.31 0.80
C GLY A 293 -18.31 1.16 1.13
N GLY A 294 -18.27 0.12 0.30
CA GLY A 294 -17.36 -1.02 0.46
C GLY A 294 -16.24 -1.07 -0.58
N LEU A 295 -16.48 -0.54 -1.80
CA LEU A 295 -15.58 -0.71 -2.93
C LEU A 295 -14.84 0.56 -3.35
N ARG A 296 -15.41 1.74 -3.09
CA ARG A 296 -14.81 2.99 -3.54
C ARG A 296 -13.70 3.45 -2.62
N THR A 297 -12.61 3.91 -3.23
CA THR A 297 -11.43 4.47 -2.56
C THR A 297 -10.82 5.56 -3.44
N PRO A 298 -10.31 6.68 -2.90
CA PRO A 298 -9.47 7.55 -3.69
C PRO A 298 -8.14 6.84 -4.01
N ILE A 299 -7.64 7.00 -5.24
CA ILE A 299 -6.30 6.54 -5.63
C ILE A 299 -5.45 7.77 -5.93
N LEU A 300 -4.27 7.86 -5.31
CA LEU A 300 -3.36 8.98 -5.49
C LEU A 300 -2.04 8.48 -6.06
N LEU A 301 -1.45 9.23 -7.01
CA LEU A 301 -0.12 8.99 -7.57
C LEU A 301 0.68 10.29 -7.53
N ARG A 302 1.71 10.34 -6.67
CA ARG A 302 2.61 11.48 -6.53
C ARG A 302 4.02 11.11 -6.96
N TRP A 303 4.54 11.85 -7.91
CA TRP A 303 5.94 11.76 -8.33
C TRP A 303 6.42 13.15 -8.77
N PRO A 304 7.09 13.89 -7.91
CA PRO A 304 7.50 15.26 -8.19
C PRO A 304 8.35 15.35 -9.46
N GLY A 305 8.03 16.32 -10.32
CA GLY A 305 8.73 16.52 -11.60
C GLY A 305 8.42 15.49 -12.70
N ARG A 306 7.66 14.42 -12.40
CA ARG A 306 7.29 13.37 -13.36
C ARG A 306 5.79 13.27 -13.59
N ILE A 307 5.00 13.42 -12.57
CA ILE A 307 3.53 13.40 -12.64
C ILE A 307 3.00 14.76 -12.21
N ALA A 308 2.34 15.47 -13.13
CA ALA A 308 1.69 16.74 -12.80
C ALA A 308 0.45 16.49 -11.93
N PRO A 309 0.29 17.23 -10.83
CA PRO A 309 -0.92 17.16 -10.02
C PRO A 309 -2.18 17.47 -10.83
N ALA A 310 -3.22 16.65 -10.65
CA ALA A 310 -4.51 16.85 -11.30
C ALA A 310 -5.59 16.00 -10.63
N ARG A 311 -6.81 16.49 -10.57
CA ARG A 311 -7.99 15.69 -10.22
C ARG A 311 -8.57 15.08 -11.49
N ILE A 312 -8.72 13.75 -11.51
CA ILE A 312 -9.20 12.98 -12.69
C ILE A 312 -10.50 12.26 -12.32
N GLU A 313 -11.60 12.63 -12.97
CA GLU A 313 -12.91 12.06 -12.69
C GLU A 313 -13.18 10.70 -13.36
N ALA A 314 -12.28 10.24 -14.23
CA ALA A 314 -12.40 8.90 -14.81
C ALA A 314 -12.32 7.83 -13.73
N PRO A 315 -13.20 6.82 -13.76
CA PRO A 315 -13.11 5.67 -12.85
C PRO A 315 -11.85 4.85 -13.16
N VAL A 316 -11.18 4.40 -12.09
CA VAL A 316 -9.99 3.55 -12.16
C VAL A 316 -10.08 2.44 -11.13
N SER A 317 -9.33 1.36 -11.34
CA SER A 317 -9.31 0.24 -10.41
C SER A 317 -7.95 0.06 -9.75
N SER A 318 -7.92 -0.48 -8.53
CA SER A 318 -6.67 -0.82 -7.85
C SER A 318 -5.86 -1.92 -8.55
N VAL A 319 -6.47 -2.73 -9.42
CA VAL A 319 -5.75 -3.70 -10.27
C VAL A 319 -4.81 -3.00 -11.27
N ASP A 320 -5.08 -1.74 -11.61
CA ASP A 320 -4.23 -0.93 -12.48
C ASP A 320 -2.94 -0.46 -11.79
N LEU A 321 -2.84 -0.58 -10.45
CA LEU A 321 -1.65 -0.15 -9.71
C LEU A 321 -0.42 -0.97 -10.11
N LEU A 322 -0.51 -2.30 -10.17
CA LEU A 322 0.62 -3.15 -10.57
C LEU A 322 1.20 -2.73 -11.94
N PRO A 323 0.43 -2.72 -13.04
CA PRO A 323 0.99 -2.34 -14.33
C PRO A 323 1.48 -0.90 -14.37
N THR A 324 0.86 0.01 -13.64
CA THR A 324 1.27 1.42 -13.55
C THR A 324 2.62 1.56 -12.85
N LEU A 325 2.80 0.92 -11.69
CA LEU A 325 4.03 1.00 -10.91
C LEU A 325 5.20 0.28 -11.62
N LEU A 326 4.94 -0.87 -12.26
CA LEU A 326 5.97 -1.54 -13.06
C LEU A 326 6.42 -0.69 -14.26
N ARG A 327 5.50 -0.07 -15.00
CA ARG A 327 5.86 0.84 -16.09
C ARG A 327 6.66 2.04 -15.60
N ALA A 328 6.31 2.61 -14.46
CA ALA A 328 7.08 3.70 -13.85
C ALA A 328 8.51 3.27 -13.48
N ALA A 329 8.70 2.01 -13.09
CA ALA A 329 10.01 1.40 -12.87
C ALA A 329 10.75 1.00 -14.15
N GLY A 330 10.18 1.25 -15.35
CA GLY A 330 10.77 0.87 -16.65
C GLY A 330 10.57 -0.61 -17.00
N LEU A 331 9.65 -1.30 -16.33
CA LEU A 331 9.38 -2.73 -16.53
C LEU A 331 8.14 -2.94 -17.41
N THR A 332 8.12 -4.05 -18.14
CA THR A 332 6.91 -4.54 -18.81
C THR A 332 6.00 -5.19 -17.77
N PRO A 333 4.73 -4.81 -17.70
CA PRO A 333 3.75 -5.39 -16.76
C PRO A 333 3.48 -6.86 -17.03
#